data_ec5406891a53f8760841ed08123f95c5
#
_entry.id   ec5406891a53f8760841ed08123f95c5
#
_cell.length_a   1.000
_cell.length_b   1.000
_cell.length_c   1.000
_cell.angle_alpha   90.00
_cell.angle_beta   90.00
_cell.angle_gamma   90.00
#
_symmetry.space_group_name_H-M   'P 1'
#
loop_
_entity.id
_entity.type
_entity.pdbx_description
1 polymer ?
#
loop_
_entity_poly.entity_id
_entity_poly.type
_entity_poly.pdbx_seq_one_letter_code
_entity_poly.pdbx_strand_id
1 'polypeptide(L)'
;MKIVEMFTILLILKEVRPQTKRAHKANMKRPLPKRKGYILNTEGDRSTEMSPANFRLVEQSMSQMRDPTLLPQQQQKSQDDMKLHFLKNTLVTCNDRTAAGYYLREAKGNKRWIIFLEGGWCCYSKGTCDIRYNNVRRLMSSSHWPQTRKGTGIMSSKQNENPYWWNQNAVFVPYCSSDVWSGNVSRYQDGYAFMGSMIIQEVIQDLVPKGFKQAKSVILAGSSAGGTGVLLNIDRVAELVEELTTESVQVRGLVDSGWFLDPKHTDQSDCLDISKCALTEAIKKGLKLWNGILPENCKQQFKKGDEWKCFYGRRLFTSMKSPIFVVQWLYDEEQLRIENLQADFQSMTENQWNSIQIIGREFKKSLREVPAVFAPACLSHTLITKSNWLDFQVKGVNLAKALHCWDRSQQENRGPKTVIRGCPFHLIDNCHWPHCNPTCPAIYDAMSGQEVSILQMFLKLRLENQRRGQEPKGDLGPLISLLRNSG
;
A
#
# COMPACT_ATOMS: atom_id res chain seq x y z
N MET A 1 -41.54 2.57 -18.59
CA MET A 1 -41.46 3.91 -17.96
C MET A 1 -40.06 4.34 -17.55
N LYS A 2 -39.11 3.43 -17.36
CA LYS A 2 -37.69 3.76 -16.95
C LYS A 2 -36.74 4.06 -18.15
N ILE A 3 -37.13 3.81 -19.38
CA ILE A 3 -36.33 4.10 -20.60
C ILE A 3 -36.43 5.57 -21.02
N VAL A 4 -37.51 6.26 -20.62
CA VAL A 4 -37.74 7.68 -21.00
C VAL A 4 -36.91 8.63 -20.15
N GLU A 5 -36.61 8.30 -18.89
CA GLU A 5 -35.73 9.12 -18.03
C GLU A 5 -34.25 9.10 -18.46
N MET A 6 -33.78 8.01 -19.06
CA MET A 6 -32.42 7.92 -19.58
C MET A 6 -32.17 8.82 -20.81
N PHE A 7 -33.21 9.14 -21.58
CA PHE A 7 -33.12 10.06 -22.74
C PHE A 7 -33.08 11.53 -22.32
N THR A 8 -33.66 11.87 -21.19
CA THR A 8 -33.73 13.26 -20.69
C THR A 8 -32.37 13.74 -20.17
N ILE A 9 -31.57 12.85 -19.61
CA ILE A 9 -30.21 13.18 -19.11
C ILE A 9 -29.24 13.43 -20.26
N LEU A 10 -29.44 12.79 -21.44
CA LEU A 10 -28.60 12.97 -22.61
C LEU A 10 -28.82 14.30 -23.35
N LEU A 11 -29.97 14.97 -23.13
CA LEU A 11 -30.32 16.27 -23.76
C LEU A 11 -29.82 17.49 -22.99
N ILE A 12 -29.51 17.36 -21.69
CA ILE A 12 -29.06 18.49 -20.85
C ILE A 12 -27.56 18.80 -21.05
N LEU A 13 -26.79 17.92 -21.68
CA LEU A 13 -25.35 18.11 -21.91
C LEU A 13 -24.99 18.86 -23.21
N LYS A 14 -25.96 19.44 -23.94
CA LYS A 14 -25.69 20.03 -25.27
C LYS A 14 -25.58 21.54 -25.35
N GLU A 15 -25.80 22.31 -24.28
CA GLU A 15 -25.73 23.77 -24.33
C GLU A 15 -24.96 24.40 -23.17
N VAL A 16 -23.64 24.47 -23.25
CA VAL A 16 -22.85 25.56 -22.64
C VAL A 16 -21.65 25.85 -23.54
N ARG A 17 -21.71 26.95 -24.28
CA ARG A 17 -20.57 27.56 -24.96
C ARG A 17 -19.89 28.58 -24.01
N PRO A 18 -18.56 28.66 -23.97
CA PRO A 18 -17.86 29.64 -23.13
C PRO A 18 -17.85 31.03 -23.78
N GLN A 19 -18.19 32.05 -23.01
CA GLN A 19 -17.97 33.43 -23.36
C GLN A 19 -16.55 33.85 -22.98
N THR A 20 -15.83 34.41 -23.94
CA THR A 20 -14.53 35.03 -23.79
C THR A 20 -14.66 36.42 -23.13
N LYS A 21 -13.89 36.69 -22.07
CA LYS A 21 -13.62 38.06 -21.60
C LYS A 21 -12.14 38.38 -21.74
N ARG A 22 -11.91 39.53 -22.41
CA ARG A 22 -10.61 40.17 -22.69
C ARG A 22 -9.93 40.58 -21.39
N ALA A 23 -8.61 40.37 -21.29
CA ALA A 23 -7.77 40.90 -20.25
C ALA A 23 -6.98 42.13 -20.74
N HIS A 24 -6.91 43.14 -19.91
CA HIS A 24 -6.09 44.33 -20.08
C HIS A 24 -4.62 44.08 -19.75
N LYS A 25 -3.74 44.64 -20.61
CA LYS A 25 -2.28 44.71 -20.40
C LYS A 25 -1.93 45.75 -19.36
N ALA A 26 -0.98 45.47 -18.50
CA ALA A 26 -0.13 46.48 -17.88
C ALA A 26 1.34 46.00 -17.90
N ASN A 27 2.18 46.85 -18.47
CA ASN A 27 3.62 46.74 -18.59
C ASN A 27 4.32 47.07 -17.29
N MET A 28 5.38 46.33 -16.94
CA MET A 28 6.59 46.99 -16.39
C MET A 28 7.82 46.10 -16.57
N LYS A 29 8.84 46.69 -17.22
CA LYS A 29 10.19 46.14 -17.46
C LYS A 29 11.11 46.48 -16.28
N ARG A 30 12.07 45.60 -15.94
CA ARG A 30 13.51 45.90 -15.77
C ARG A 30 14.36 44.63 -15.61
N PRO A 31 15.67 44.68 -15.94
CA PRO A 31 16.39 43.56 -16.52
C PRO A 31 17.45 42.89 -15.63
N LEU A 32 17.87 41.69 -16.06
CA LEU A 32 18.92 40.82 -15.56
C LEU A 32 20.34 41.39 -15.69
N PRO A 33 21.33 40.80 -14.97
CA PRO A 33 22.68 40.71 -15.52
C PRO A 33 23.06 39.24 -15.88
N LYS A 34 23.68 39.13 -17.05
CA LYS A 34 24.27 37.89 -17.64
C LYS A 34 25.52 37.45 -16.86
N ARG A 35 25.68 36.15 -16.63
CA ARG A 35 26.98 35.53 -16.43
C ARG A 35 27.23 34.47 -17.47
N LYS A 36 28.46 34.53 -18.00
CA LYS A 36 29.01 33.73 -19.10
C LYS A 36 29.21 32.27 -18.75
N GLY A 37 29.05 31.45 -19.79
CA GLY A 37 29.20 30.00 -19.74
C GLY A 37 30.63 29.49 -19.71
N TYR A 38 30.72 28.21 -19.34
CA TYR A 38 31.78 27.31 -19.78
C TYR A 38 31.11 26.07 -20.35
N ILE A 39 31.52 25.77 -21.60
CA ILE A 39 31.15 24.55 -22.31
C ILE A 39 32.15 23.49 -21.85
N LEU A 40 31.64 22.37 -21.34
CA LEU A 40 32.39 21.12 -21.24
C LEU A 40 31.51 20.03 -21.86
N ASN A 41 31.94 19.56 -23.03
CA ASN A 41 31.43 18.35 -23.65
C ASN A 41 31.84 17.14 -22.82
N THR A 42 30.87 16.40 -22.31
CA THR A 42 31.04 15.00 -21.99
C THR A 42 29.82 14.26 -22.48
N GLU A 43 30.05 13.36 -23.42
CA GLU A 43 29.12 12.31 -23.80
C GLU A 43 28.78 11.50 -22.52
N GLY A 44 27.49 11.36 -22.22
CA GLY A 44 27.06 10.65 -21.02
C GLY A 44 25.57 10.37 -21.07
N ASP A 45 25.28 9.14 -21.23
CA ASP A 45 24.15 8.36 -20.69
C ASP A 45 22.79 9.10 -20.59
N ARG A 46 21.92 8.86 -21.57
CA ARG A 46 20.51 9.21 -21.49
C ARG A 46 19.82 8.29 -20.49
N SER A 47 19.87 8.66 -19.21
CA SER A 47 18.95 8.13 -18.20
C SER A 47 17.56 8.66 -18.50
N THR A 48 16.63 7.79 -18.87
CA THR A 48 15.21 8.08 -19.03
C THR A 48 14.62 8.40 -17.65
N GLU A 49 14.45 9.69 -17.37
CA GLU A 49 13.78 10.21 -16.18
C GLU A 49 12.29 9.89 -16.23
N MET A 50 11.73 9.45 -15.11
CA MET A 50 10.27 9.35 -14.94
C MET A 50 9.64 10.73 -15.18
N SER A 51 8.62 10.79 -16.03
CA SER A 51 7.96 12.05 -16.33
C SER A 51 7.34 12.67 -15.07
N PRO A 52 7.27 14.02 -14.97
CA PRO A 52 6.63 14.73 -13.85
C PRO A 52 5.16 14.34 -13.63
N ALA A 53 4.48 13.84 -14.67
CA ALA A 53 3.10 13.35 -14.57
C ALA A 53 2.97 12.09 -13.70
N ASN A 54 3.89 11.14 -13.81
CA ASN A 54 3.86 9.90 -12.99
C ASN A 54 4.16 10.18 -11.51
N PHE A 55 4.86 11.29 -11.24
CA PHE A 55 5.16 11.70 -9.87
C PHE A 55 3.97 12.39 -9.19
N ARG A 56 3.21 13.22 -9.93
CA ARG A 56 1.96 13.83 -9.43
C ARG A 56 0.91 12.80 -9.02
N LEU A 57 0.91 11.63 -9.64
CA LEU A 57 -0.02 10.55 -9.31
C LEU A 57 0.36 9.80 -8.02
N VAL A 58 1.66 9.69 -7.72
CA VAL A 58 2.11 9.21 -6.40
C VAL A 58 1.68 10.20 -5.32
N GLU A 59 1.76 11.50 -5.61
CA GLU A 59 1.33 12.56 -4.70
C GLU A 59 -0.20 12.56 -4.51
N GLN A 60 -0.99 12.26 -5.55
CA GLN A 60 -2.45 12.14 -5.45
C GLN A 60 -2.89 10.91 -4.65
N SER A 61 -2.29 9.75 -4.86
CA SER A 61 -2.59 8.57 -4.04
C SER A 61 -2.16 8.76 -2.57
N MET A 62 -1.14 9.59 -2.33
CA MET A 62 -0.68 9.96 -0.99
C MET A 62 -1.50 11.12 -0.38
N SER A 63 -2.10 11.99 -1.21
CA SER A 63 -2.99 13.06 -0.73
C SER A 63 -4.36 12.51 -0.30
N GLN A 64 -4.81 11.40 -0.85
CA GLN A 64 -6.01 10.68 -0.39
C GLN A 64 -5.83 10.04 1.01
N MET A 65 -4.59 9.96 1.50
CA MET A 65 -4.31 9.62 2.91
C MET A 65 -4.43 10.84 3.86
N ARG A 66 -4.73 12.03 3.35
CA ARG A 66 -5.05 13.19 4.19
C ARG A 66 -6.54 13.21 4.45
N ASP A 67 -6.92 12.96 5.68
CA ASP A 67 -8.27 13.24 6.19
C ASP A 67 -8.54 14.74 6.04
N PRO A 68 -9.52 15.20 5.23
CA PRO A 68 -9.77 16.63 4.98
C PRO A 68 -10.38 17.35 6.17
N THR A 69 -10.57 16.72 7.31
CA THR A 69 -11.24 17.30 8.48
C THR A 69 -10.30 17.99 9.49
N LEU A 70 -9.02 18.15 9.18
CA LEU A 70 -8.06 18.81 10.08
C LEU A 70 -7.94 20.33 9.81
N LEU A 71 -8.96 21.09 10.16
CA LEU A 71 -8.78 22.48 10.56
C LEU A 71 -8.01 22.54 11.89
N PRO A 72 -7.15 23.55 12.14
CA PRO A 72 -6.35 23.63 13.36
C PRO A 72 -7.24 23.94 14.57
N GLN A 73 -7.87 22.92 15.12
CA GLN A 73 -8.40 22.97 16.48
C GLN A 73 -7.23 22.79 17.43
N GLN A 74 -7.16 23.65 18.46
CA GLN A 74 -6.24 23.53 19.57
C GLN A 74 -6.25 22.09 20.06
N GLN A 75 -5.13 21.38 19.87
CA GLN A 75 -4.98 19.97 20.23
C GLN A 75 -5.01 19.86 21.75
N GLN A 76 -6.17 19.56 22.31
CA GLN A 76 -6.24 18.90 23.60
C GLN A 76 -5.50 17.58 23.46
N LYS A 77 -4.35 17.44 24.14
CA LYS A 77 -3.58 16.19 24.21
C LYS A 77 -4.51 15.10 24.75
N SER A 78 -5.05 14.26 23.85
CA SER A 78 -5.83 13.13 24.31
C SER A 78 -4.85 12.10 24.91
N GLN A 79 -5.24 11.51 26.03
CA GLN A 79 -4.45 10.49 26.73
C GLN A 79 -4.23 9.24 25.83
N ASP A 80 -4.96 9.13 24.73
CA ASP A 80 -5.01 8.02 23.81
C ASP A 80 -4.05 8.15 22.61
N ASP A 81 -3.37 9.30 22.46
CA ASP A 81 -2.44 9.50 21.35
C ASP A 81 -1.12 8.75 21.55
N MET A 82 -0.60 8.16 20.51
CA MET A 82 0.74 7.58 20.48
C MET A 82 1.79 8.68 20.57
N LYS A 83 2.80 8.52 21.44
CA LYS A 83 3.89 9.49 21.65
C LYS A 83 5.11 9.12 20.83
N LEU A 84 5.78 10.12 20.27
CA LEU A 84 7.03 9.95 19.52
C LEU A 84 8.17 9.59 20.48
N HIS A 85 8.95 8.59 20.07
CA HIS A 85 10.21 8.19 20.67
C HIS A 85 11.26 8.07 19.56
N PHE A 86 12.39 8.75 19.69
CA PHE A 86 13.54 8.52 18.82
C PHE A 86 14.35 7.34 19.34
N LEU A 87 14.97 6.58 18.42
CA LEU A 87 15.83 5.46 18.76
C LEU A 87 17.02 5.94 19.60
N LYS A 88 17.41 5.13 20.60
CA LYS A 88 18.60 5.38 21.40
C LYS A 88 19.89 5.20 20.60
N ASN A 89 19.88 4.24 19.68
CA ASN A 89 20.99 4.02 18.77
C ASN A 89 20.95 5.07 17.63
N THR A 90 21.75 6.14 17.79
CA THR A 90 21.84 7.25 16.86
C THR A 90 22.53 6.90 15.54
N LEU A 91 23.08 5.71 15.41
CA LEU A 91 23.68 5.22 14.15
C LEU A 91 22.62 4.70 13.18
N VAL A 92 21.41 4.39 13.67
CA VAL A 92 20.28 3.95 12.85
C VAL A 92 19.38 5.16 12.56
N THR A 93 19.33 5.55 11.30
CA THR A 93 18.77 6.82 10.86
C THR A 93 17.77 6.69 9.71
N CYS A 94 17.01 7.76 9.46
CA CYS A 94 16.27 7.97 8.22
C CYS A 94 17.21 8.17 7.02
N ASN A 95 16.68 8.29 5.80
CA ASN A 95 17.46 8.48 4.59
C ASN A 95 18.40 9.69 4.66
N ASP A 96 17.95 10.83 5.21
CA ASP A 96 18.70 12.07 5.34
C ASP A 96 19.54 12.16 6.63
N ARG A 97 19.70 11.04 7.35
CA ARG A 97 20.41 10.91 8.62
C ARG A 97 19.78 11.63 9.81
N THR A 98 18.57 12.09 9.70
CA THR A 98 17.79 12.44 10.90
C THR A 98 17.50 11.19 11.72
N ALA A 99 17.31 11.34 13.03
CA ALA A 99 17.09 10.23 13.94
C ALA A 99 15.84 9.42 13.52
N ALA A 100 15.96 8.10 13.40
CA ALA A 100 14.80 7.24 13.25
C ALA A 100 14.05 7.08 14.59
N GLY A 101 12.79 6.65 14.54
CA GLY A 101 11.96 6.55 15.74
C GLY A 101 10.64 5.86 15.50
N TYR A 102 9.79 5.89 16.49
CA TYR A 102 8.47 5.27 16.48
C TYR A 102 7.50 6.01 17.40
N TYR A 103 6.21 5.81 17.18
CA TYR A 103 5.17 6.27 18.07
C TYR A 103 4.67 5.11 18.92
N LEU A 104 4.53 5.33 20.23
CA LEU A 104 4.11 4.32 21.19
C LEU A 104 2.88 4.77 21.97
N ARG A 105 1.89 3.89 22.07
CA ARG A 105 0.84 3.90 23.08
C ARG A 105 0.99 2.67 23.95
N GLU A 106 1.35 2.88 25.22
CA GLU A 106 1.46 1.82 26.19
C GLU A 106 0.09 1.44 26.78
N ALA A 107 -0.21 0.16 26.84
CA ALA A 107 -1.34 -0.39 27.56
C ALA A 107 -0.83 -1.09 28.82
N LYS A 108 -0.85 -0.39 29.95
CA LYS A 108 -0.27 -0.86 31.21
C LYS A 108 -0.80 -2.26 31.58
N GLY A 109 0.12 -3.19 31.85
CA GLY A 109 -0.19 -4.57 32.22
C GLY A 109 -0.62 -5.48 31.08
N ASN A 110 -0.84 -4.97 29.87
CA ASN A 110 -1.16 -5.79 28.70
C ASN A 110 0.12 -6.34 28.05
N LYS A 111 0.15 -7.64 27.81
CA LYS A 111 1.29 -8.36 27.22
C LYS A 111 1.14 -8.58 25.70
N ARG A 112 0.12 -7.98 25.07
CA ARG A 112 -0.11 -8.02 23.61
C ARG A 112 0.45 -6.76 22.97
N TRP A 113 1.17 -6.94 21.86
CA TRP A 113 1.81 -5.87 21.12
C TRP A 113 1.44 -5.92 19.64
N ILE A 114 1.22 -4.76 19.04
CA ILE A 114 1.17 -4.58 17.61
C ILE A 114 2.26 -3.58 17.21
N ILE A 115 3.10 -3.98 16.26
CA ILE A 115 4.15 -3.14 15.66
C ILE A 115 3.76 -2.95 14.20
N PHE A 116 3.41 -1.73 13.82
CA PHE A 116 2.94 -1.41 12.48
C PHE A 116 4.00 -0.68 11.67
N LEU A 117 4.33 -1.21 10.49
CA LEU A 117 5.25 -0.64 9.51
C LEU A 117 4.48 0.20 8.50
N GLU A 118 4.76 1.50 8.42
CA GLU A 118 4.13 2.41 7.47
C GLU A 118 4.55 2.06 6.03
N GLY A 119 3.66 2.26 5.05
CA GLY A 119 3.93 2.14 3.63
C GLY A 119 4.41 3.44 2.98
N GLY A 120 4.57 3.43 1.66
CA GLY A 120 4.91 4.65 0.93
C GLY A 120 5.93 4.45 -0.20
N TRP A 121 5.87 3.33 -0.94
CA TRP A 121 6.76 3.04 -2.08
C TRP A 121 8.25 3.01 -1.70
N CYS A 122 9.16 3.32 -2.65
CA CYS A 122 10.61 3.32 -2.43
C CYS A 122 11.32 4.27 -3.42
N CYS A 123 12.63 4.44 -3.26
CA CYS A 123 13.50 5.00 -4.30
C CYS A 123 14.67 4.05 -4.57
N TYR A 124 15.14 3.99 -5.82
CA TYR A 124 16.06 2.95 -6.29
C TYR A 124 17.23 3.49 -7.13
N SER A 125 17.39 4.79 -7.18
CA SER A 125 18.52 5.50 -7.77
C SER A 125 18.66 6.87 -7.12
N LYS A 126 19.83 7.52 -7.29
CA LYS A 126 20.03 8.87 -6.77
C LYS A 126 18.93 9.82 -7.25
N GLY A 127 18.62 9.85 -8.56
CA GLY A 127 17.59 10.72 -9.12
C GLY A 127 16.22 10.47 -8.53
N THR A 128 15.77 9.21 -8.41
CA THR A 128 14.47 8.88 -7.79
C THR A 128 14.42 9.24 -6.30
N CYS A 129 15.55 9.13 -5.58
CA CYS A 129 15.62 9.55 -4.18
C CYS A 129 15.62 11.07 -4.03
N ASP A 130 16.32 11.81 -4.88
CA ASP A 130 16.31 13.28 -4.87
C ASP A 130 14.89 13.82 -5.14
N ILE A 131 14.19 13.27 -6.13
CA ILE A 131 12.79 13.62 -6.43
C ILE A 131 11.90 13.31 -5.22
N ARG A 132 12.04 12.13 -4.62
CA ARG A 132 11.30 11.73 -3.45
C ARG A 132 11.55 12.63 -2.25
N TYR A 133 12.80 13.02 -2.01
CA TYR A 133 13.17 13.91 -0.92
C TYR A 133 12.55 15.30 -1.06
N ASN A 134 12.47 15.80 -2.29
CA ASN A 134 11.87 17.10 -2.56
C ASN A 134 10.34 17.09 -2.45
N ASN A 135 9.68 16.01 -2.85
CA ASN A 135 8.22 15.99 -2.98
C ASN A 135 7.52 15.32 -1.78
N VAL A 136 8.13 14.31 -1.15
CA VAL A 136 7.53 13.55 -0.03
C VAL A 136 8.52 13.38 1.13
N ARG A 137 9.16 14.45 1.51
CA ARG A 137 10.26 14.50 2.48
C ARG A 137 9.98 13.76 3.79
N ARG A 138 8.74 13.78 4.29
CA ARG A 138 8.37 13.06 5.52
C ARG A 138 8.64 11.54 5.46
N LEU A 139 8.73 10.96 4.25
CA LEU A 139 9.06 9.55 4.03
C LEU A 139 10.57 9.28 3.88
N MET A 140 11.39 10.30 4.12
CA MET A 140 12.86 10.24 4.06
C MET A 140 13.53 10.95 5.24
N SER A 141 12.77 11.63 6.08
CA SER A 141 13.24 12.48 7.16
C SER A 141 12.28 12.48 8.34
N SER A 142 12.82 12.53 9.55
CA SER A 142 12.04 12.72 10.78
C SER A 142 11.93 14.17 11.24
N SER A 143 12.55 15.12 10.54
CA SER A 143 12.68 16.52 10.98
C SER A 143 11.34 17.24 11.24
N HIS A 144 10.25 16.77 10.62
CA HIS A 144 8.92 17.36 10.76
C HIS A 144 7.89 16.38 11.35
N TRP A 145 8.33 15.32 12.01
CA TRP A 145 7.39 14.41 12.66
C TRP A 145 6.73 15.08 13.87
N PRO A 146 5.41 15.02 14.01
CA PRO A 146 4.71 15.58 15.17
C PRO A 146 5.04 14.78 16.44
N GLN A 147 4.91 15.41 17.59
CA GLN A 147 5.21 14.77 18.90
C GLN A 147 4.21 13.66 19.27
N THR A 148 3.02 13.72 18.70
CA THR A 148 1.97 12.73 18.92
C THR A 148 1.30 12.34 17.61
N ARG A 149 0.74 11.12 17.59
CA ARG A 149 -0.01 10.57 16.47
C ARG A 149 -1.25 9.85 16.99
N LYS A 150 -2.40 10.13 16.39
CA LYS A 150 -3.63 9.39 16.66
C LYS A 150 -3.59 8.03 15.94
N GLY A 151 -3.96 6.95 16.63
CA GLY A 151 -4.17 5.65 16.03
C GLY A 151 -5.55 5.54 15.41
N THR A 152 -5.65 4.93 14.22
CA THR A 152 -6.91 4.65 13.52
C THR A 152 -6.94 3.19 13.08
N GLY A 153 -8.12 2.65 12.78
CA GLY A 153 -8.29 1.24 12.42
C GLY A 153 -7.79 0.30 13.51
N ILE A 154 -6.94 -0.65 13.17
CA ILE A 154 -6.35 -1.60 14.13
C ILE A 154 -5.45 -0.94 15.19
N MET A 155 -4.97 0.30 14.91
CA MET A 155 -4.16 1.08 15.84
C MET A 155 -5.00 1.98 16.77
N SER A 156 -6.33 2.03 16.58
CA SER A 156 -7.22 2.85 17.40
C SER A 156 -7.33 2.33 18.83
N SER A 157 -7.37 3.26 19.81
CA SER A 157 -7.67 2.98 21.22
C SER A 157 -9.17 2.88 21.51
N LYS A 158 -10.02 3.18 20.54
CA LYS A 158 -11.47 3.17 20.69
C LYS A 158 -12.04 1.79 20.43
N GLN A 159 -12.73 1.20 21.38
CA GLN A 159 -13.31 -0.14 21.27
C GLN A 159 -14.33 -0.26 20.13
N ASN A 160 -15.10 0.78 19.85
CA ASN A 160 -16.08 0.78 18.75
C ASN A 160 -15.42 0.76 17.36
N GLU A 161 -14.22 1.32 17.21
CA GLU A 161 -13.44 1.30 15.97
C GLU A 161 -12.54 0.06 15.89
N ASN A 162 -12.05 -0.43 17.05
CA ASN A 162 -11.09 -1.55 17.14
C ASN A 162 -11.53 -2.55 18.21
N PRO A 163 -12.53 -3.41 17.96
CA PRO A 163 -13.20 -4.20 19.01
C PRO A 163 -12.30 -5.22 19.68
N TYR A 164 -11.23 -5.70 19.06
CA TYR A 164 -10.42 -6.82 19.57
C TYR A 164 -9.00 -6.41 20.02
N TRP A 165 -8.49 -5.25 19.54
CA TRP A 165 -7.10 -4.83 19.79
C TRP A 165 -7.00 -3.41 20.38
N TRP A 166 -8.09 -2.75 20.75
CA TRP A 166 -8.12 -1.37 21.23
C TRP A 166 -7.21 -1.12 22.43
N ASN A 167 -7.06 -2.09 23.34
CA ASN A 167 -6.34 -1.99 24.60
C ASN A 167 -4.94 -2.62 24.59
N GLN A 168 -4.37 -2.93 23.41
CA GLN A 168 -3.01 -3.45 23.31
C GLN A 168 -1.95 -2.35 23.26
N ASN A 169 -0.69 -2.71 23.54
CA ASN A 169 0.44 -1.85 23.25
C ASN A 169 0.56 -1.65 21.73
N ALA A 170 0.53 -0.41 21.29
CA ALA A 170 0.54 -0.07 19.88
C ALA A 170 1.78 0.75 19.50
N VAL A 171 2.54 0.24 18.55
CA VAL A 171 3.77 0.85 18.04
C VAL A 171 3.58 1.15 16.55
N PHE A 172 3.65 2.41 16.17
CA PHE A 172 3.65 2.83 14.77
C PHE A 172 5.05 3.25 14.38
N VAL A 173 5.64 2.58 13.40
CA VAL A 173 6.97 2.89 12.90
C VAL A 173 6.83 3.67 11.58
N PRO A 174 7.11 4.99 11.58
CA PRO A 174 7.08 5.78 10.36
C PRO A 174 8.11 5.30 9.35
N TYR A 175 7.73 5.28 8.09
CA TYR A 175 8.60 4.88 7.01
C TYR A 175 9.48 6.05 6.57
N CYS A 176 10.78 5.99 6.83
CA CYS A 176 11.74 7.02 6.45
C CYS A 176 13.02 6.48 5.81
N SER A 177 13.00 5.22 5.38
CA SER A 177 14.17 4.54 4.82
C SER A 177 14.07 4.27 3.31
N SER A 178 12.90 4.41 2.68
CA SER A 178 12.65 4.30 1.24
C SER A 178 13.16 3.00 0.56
N ASP A 179 13.30 1.91 1.30
CA ASP A 179 13.96 0.66 0.93
C ASP A 179 13.08 -0.59 1.11
N VAL A 180 11.76 -0.40 1.20
CA VAL A 180 10.77 -1.46 1.47
C VAL A 180 11.11 -2.25 2.74
N TRP A 181 11.66 -1.55 3.75
CA TRP A 181 12.07 -2.13 5.04
C TRP A 181 13.16 -3.22 4.94
N SER A 182 13.92 -3.25 3.84
CA SER A 182 14.95 -4.26 3.60
C SER A 182 16.39 -3.77 3.80
N GLY A 183 16.59 -2.46 3.75
CA GLY A 183 17.92 -1.87 3.65
C GLY A 183 18.81 -2.05 4.88
N ASN A 184 20.12 -2.13 4.61
CA ASN A 184 21.18 -2.26 5.60
C ASN A 184 22.43 -1.45 5.17
N VAL A 185 22.24 -0.18 4.85
CA VAL A 185 23.32 0.75 4.45
C VAL A 185 23.22 2.02 5.27
N SER A 186 24.21 2.25 6.13
CA SER A 186 24.32 3.47 6.94
C SER A 186 24.79 4.69 6.13
N ARG A 187 25.53 4.46 5.02
CA ARG A 187 26.05 5.53 4.18
C ARG A 187 26.28 5.02 2.76
N TYR A 188 25.55 5.56 1.79
CA TYR A 188 25.81 5.36 0.38
C TYR A 188 26.63 6.55 -0.17
N GLN A 189 27.35 6.35 -1.29
CA GLN A 189 28.18 7.39 -1.91
C GLN A 189 27.41 8.69 -2.21
N ASP A 190 26.11 8.58 -2.48
CA ASP A 190 25.23 9.69 -2.81
C ASP A 190 24.62 10.41 -1.60
N GLY A 191 24.95 10.04 -0.39
CA GLY A 191 24.58 10.76 0.82
C GLY A 191 23.35 10.22 1.57
N TYR A 192 22.54 9.36 0.98
CA TYR A 192 21.37 8.75 1.64
C TYR A 192 21.76 7.48 2.43
N ALA A 193 21.05 7.25 3.56
CA ALA A 193 21.09 5.99 4.30
C ALA A 193 19.83 5.16 3.95
N PHE A 194 19.96 3.82 3.95
CA PHE A 194 18.88 2.87 3.71
C PHE A 194 18.93 1.82 4.81
N MET A 195 18.18 2.04 5.90
CA MET A 195 18.33 1.27 7.13
C MET A 195 17.00 0.67 7.63
N GLY A 196 16.07 0.40 6.73
CA GLY A 196 14.73 -0.07 7.10
C GLY A 196 14.73 -1.34 7.93
N SER A 197 15.57 -2.31 7.59
CA SER A 197 15.69 -3.56 8.36
C SER A 197 16.32 -3.34 9.74
N MET A 198 17.25 -2.39 9.86
CA MET A 198 17.89 -2.02 11.12
C MET A 198 16.94 -1.22 12.02
N ILE A 199 16.12 -0.33 11.42
CA ILE A 199 15.10 0.41 12.17
C ILE A 199 14.13 -0.56 12.86
N ILE A 200 13.66 -1.61 12.17
CA ILE A 200 12.78 -2.61 12.81
C ILE A 200 13.46 -3.25 14.01
N GLN A 201 14.69 -3.68 13.86
CA GLN A 201 15.48 -4.33 14.92
C GLN A 201 15.64 -3.40 16.13
N GLU A 202 16.09 -2.17 15.91
CA GLU A 202 16.33 -1.20 16.97
C GLU A 202 15.03 -0.77 17.68
N VAL A 203 13.91 -0.65 16.95
CA VAL A 203 12.60 -0.41 17.56
C VAL A 203 12.28 -1.52 18.56
N ILE A 204 12.43 -2.79 18.17
CA ILE A 204 12.12 -3.94 19.06
C ILE A 204 13.03 -3.91 20.28
N GLN A 205 14.33 -3.67 20.12
CA GLN A 205 15.29 -3.57 21.23
C GLN A 205 14.94 -2.41 22.17
N ASP A 206 14.55 -1.25 21.63
CA ASP A 206 14.17 -0.08 22.42
C ASP A 206 12.86 -0.25 23.22
N LEU A 207 12.00 -1.20 22.78
CA LEU A 207 10.77 -1.57 23.48
C LEU A 207 11.02 -2.50 24.70
N VAL A 208 12.15 -3.20 24.77
CA VAL A 208 12.47 -4.15 25.85
C VAL A 208 12.31 -3.54 27.23
N PRO A 209 12.94 -2.37 27.55
CA PRO A 209 12.76 -1.72 28.86
C PRO A 209 11.37 -1.10 29.06
N LYS A 210 10.53 -1.04 28.03
CA LYS A 210 9.15 -0.52 28.07
C LYS A 210 8.10 -1.62 28.27
N GLY A 211 8.51 -2.79 28.77
CA GLY A 211 7.63 -3.92 29.07
C GLY A 211 7.54 -4.99 27.95
N PHE A 212 8.21 -4.79 26.81
CA PHE A 212 8.21 -5.76 25.72
C PHE A 212 8.85 -7.10 26.10
N LYS A 213 9.79 -7.09 27.03
CA LYS A 213 10.43 -8.32 27.58
C LYS A 213 9.40 -9.34 28.11
N GLN A 214 8.21 -8.89 28.52
CA GLN A 214 7.13 -9.71 29.07
C GLN A 214 6.01 -9.96 28.04
N ALA A 215 6.26 -9.67 26.78
CA ALA A 215 5.29 -9.91 25.71
C ALA A 215 4.89 -11.38 25.66
N LYS A 216 3.61 -11.65 25.37
CA LYS A 216 3.07 -12.99 25.10
C LYS A 216 2.63 -13.16 23.63
N SER A 217 2.27 -12.07 23.01
CA SER A 217 1.80 -12.05 21.62
C SER A 217 2.26 -10.78 20.94
N VAL A 218 2.86 -10.92 19.78
CA VAL A 218 3.33 -9.83 18.92
C VAL A 218 2.74 -9.99 17.52
N ILE A 219 2.08 -8.94 17.05
CA ILE A 219 1.67 -8.84 15.65
C ILE A 219 2.61 -7.82 14.98
N LEU A 220 3.42 -8.26 14.03
CA LEU A 220 4.10 -7.38 13.09
C LEU A 220 3.16 -7.11 11.92
N ALA A 221 2.65 -5.90 11.82
CA ALA A 221 1.70 -5.46 10.82
C ALA A 221 2.34 -4.44 9.87
N GLY A 222 1.80 -4.30 8.68
CA GLY A 222 2.24 -3.24 7.76
C GLY A 222 1.36 -3.15 6.54
N SER A 223 1.30 -1.95 5.94
CA SER A 223 0.50 -1.70 4.75
C SER A 223 1.39 -1.30 3.56
N SER A 224 1.03 -1.74 2.34
CA SER A 224 1.75 -1.41 1.10
C SER A 224 3.24 -1.85 1.19
N ALA A 225 4.21 -0.95 0.99
CA ALA A 225 5.62 -1.23 1.22
C ALA A 225 5.90 -1.77 2.64
N GLY A 226 5.12 -1.34 3.65
CA GLY A 226 5.19 -1.88 5.00
C GLY A 226 4.67 -3.31 5.09
N GLY A 227 3.64 -3.67 4.32
CA GLY A 227 3.16 -5.06 4.20
C GLY A 227 4.21 -5.98 3.57
N THR A 228 4.88 -5.54 2.50
CA THR A 228 6.05 -6.24 1.95
C THR A 228 7.18 -6.32 2.98
N GLY A 229 7.38 -5.23 3.75
CA GLY A 229 8.34 -5.20 4.85
C GLY A 229 8.06 -6.25 5.93
N VAL A 230 6.78 -6.51 6.25
CA VAL A 230 6.39 -7.64 7.13
C VAL A 230 6.84 -8.97 6.54
N LEU A 231 6.52 -9.23 5.27
CA LEU A 231 6.92 -10.47 4.61
C LEU A 231 8.43 -10.69 4.65
N LEU A 232 9.23 -9.65 4.40
CA LEU A 232 10.68 -9.73 4.36
C LEU A 232 11.35 -9.90 5.74
N ASN A 233 10.69 -9.48 6.82
CA ASN A 233 11.33 -9.38 8.12
C ASN A 233 10.72 -10.29 9.20
N ILE A 234 9.54 -10.88 8.99
CA ILE A 234 8.78 -11.54 10.06
C ILE A 234 9.55 -12.68 10.74
N ASP A 235 10.23 -13.54 9.99
CA ASP A 235 10.97 -14.67 10.57
C ASP A 235 12.17 -14.18 11.40
N ARG A 236 12.90 -13.17 10.90
CA ARG A 236 13.99 -12.54 11.64
C ARG A 236 13.50 -11.79 12.88
N VAL A 237 12.33 -11.15 12.80
CA VAL A 237 11.69 -10.54 13.95
C VAL A 237 11.27 -11.59 14.98
N ALA A 238 10.75 -12.74 14.55
CA ALA A 238 10.41 -13.83 15.45
C ALA A 238 11.64 -14.36 16.19
N GLU A 239 12.75 -14.57 15.50
CA GLU A 239 14.04 -14.98 16.08
C GLU A 239 14.53 -13.92 17.11
N LEU A 240 14.55 -12.64 16.75
CA LEU A 240 14.94 -11.55 17.64
C LEU A 240 14.05 -11.44 18.88
N VAL A 241 12.74 -11.61 18.73
CA VAL A 241 11.79 -11.57 19.86
C VAL A 241 12.03 -12.73 20.81
N GLU A 242 12.32 -13.93 20.29
CA GLU A 242 12.66 -15.10 21.11
C GLU A 242 13.92 -14.87 21.95
N GLU A 243 14.94 -14.22 21.37
CA GLU A 243 16.17 -13.85 22.09
C GLU A 243 15.95 -12.81 23.20
N LEU A 244 15.06 -11.84 22.98
CA LEU A 244 14.87 -10.69 23.87
C LEU A 244 13.81 -10.90 24.96
N THR A 245 12.98 -11.93 24.86
CA THR A 245 11.87 -12.17 25.79
C THR A 245 12.16 -13.33 26.73
N THR A 246 11.46 -13.35 27.88
CA THR A 246 11.65 -14.39 28.89
C THR A 246 10.71 -15.57 28.74
N GLU A 247 9.66 -15.41 27.96
CA GLU A 247 8.64 -16.43 27.72
C GLU A 247 8.57 -16.71 26.20
N SER A 248 8.08 -17.89 25.83
CA SER A 248 7.78 -18.17 24.42
C SER A 248 6.71 -17.20 23.90
N VAL A 249 7.07 -16.42 22.90
CA VAL A 249 6.21 -15.37 22.31
C VAL A 249 5.74 -15.82 20.93
N GLN A 250 4.44 -15.75 20.72
CA GLN A 250 3.89 -15.98 19.38
C GLN A 250 4.00 -14.70 18.54
N VAL A 251 4.93 -14.71 17.58
CA VAL A 251 5.07 -13.65 16.58
C VAL A 251 4.29 -14.01 15.33
N ARG A 252 3.48 -13.07 14.83
CA ARG A 252 2.59 -13.25 13.68
C ARG A 252 2.65 -12.05 12.76
N GLY A 253 2.55 -12.29 11.45
CA GLY A 253 2.54 -11.23 10.43
C GLY A 253 1.12 -10.85 10.01
N LEU A 254 0.85 -9.56 9.89
CA LEU A 254 -0.35 -9.02 9.27
C LEU A 254 0.05 -8.15 8.08
N VAL A 255 -0.20 -8.66 6.89
CA VAL A 255 0.23 -8.09 5.61
C VAL A 255 -0.96 -7.42 4.94
N ASP A 256 -0.98 -6.11 4.84
CA ASP A 256 -2.05 -5.35 4.19
C ASP A 256 -1.55 -4.73 2.89
N SER A 257 -2.16 -5.10 1.76
CA SER A 257 -1.84 -4.60 0.41
C SER A 257 -0.33 -4.62 0.08
N GLY A 258 0.38 -5.61 0.62
CA GLY A 258 1.81 -5.84 0.39
C GLY A 258 2.10 -7.11 -0.40
N TRP A 259 1.08 -7.82 -0.86
CA TRP A 259 1.18 -9.04 -1.65
C TRP A 259 1.16 -8.73 -3.14
N PHE A 260 2.17 -8.04 -3.65
CA PHE A 260 2.26 -7.70 -5.07
C PHE A 260 2.44 -8.93 -5.96
N LEU A 261 1.86 -8.87 -7.16
CA LEU A 261 2.01 -9.91 -8.17
C LEU A 261 3.34 -9.79 -8.89
N ASP A 262 3.93 -10.95 -9.16
CA ASP A 262 5.11 -11.09 -10.00
C ASP A 262 4.70 -10.85 -11.46
N PRO A 263 5.33 -9.90 -12.18
CA PRO A 263 4.98 -9.62 -13.57
C PRO A 263 5.20 -10.86 -14.45
N LYS A 264 4.18 -11.26 -15.20
CA LYS A 264 4.19 -12.48 -16.01
C LYS A 264 5.06 -12.44 -17.26
N HIS A 265 5.47 -11.27 -17.71
CA HIS A 265 6.03 -11.06 -19.05
C HIS A 265 7.37 -10.34 -19.03
N THR A 266 8.34 -10.90 -18.30
CA THR A 266 9.73 -10.45 -18.40
C THR A 266 10.66 -11.49 -19.04
N ASP A 267 10.12 -12.45 -19.77
CA ASP A 267 10.93 -13.29 -20.66
C ASP A 267 11.35 -12.55 -21.95
N GLN A 268 10.89 -11.34 -22.15
CA GLN A 268 11.44 -10.46 -23.19
C GLN A 268 12.69 -9.77 -22.62
N SER A 269 13.83 -10.20 -23.13
CA SER A 269 15.15 -9.56 -22.96
C SER A 269 15.18 -8.08 -23.36
N ASP A 270 14.09 -7.53 -23.85
CA ASP A 270 13.96 -6.17 -24.35
C ASP A 270 12.86 -5.41 -23.59
N CYS A 271 13.10 -5.11 -22.32
CA CYS A 271 12.39 -4.05 -21.62
C CYS A 271 12.84 -2.68 -22.15
N LEU A 272 12.51 -2.39 -23.41
CA LEU A 272 12.71 -1.09 -24.03
C LEU A 272 11.74 -0.04 -23.46
N ASP A 273 10.64 -0.48 -22.87
CA ASP A 273 9.65 0.38 -22.20
C ASP A 273 9.79 0.26 -20.67
N ILE A 274 10.56 1.17 -20.10
CA ILE A 274 10.84 1.26 -18.64
C ILE A 274 9.55 1.33 -17.83
N SER A 275 8.45 1.84 -18.41
CA SER A 275 7.16 1.94 -17.74
C SER A 275 6.51 0.57 -17.48
N LYS A 276 6.72 -0.39 -18.37
CA LYS A 276 6.16 -1.76 -18.25
C LYS A 276 7.01 -2.70 -17.37
N CYS A 277 8.28 -2.36 -17.18
CA CYS A 277 9.21 -3.12 -16.32
C CYS A 277 9.46 -2.45 -14.97
N ALA A 278 8.74 -1.39 -14.64
CA ALA A 278 9.10 -0.46 -13.57
C ALA A 278 9.29 -1.13 -12.21
N LEU A 279 8.41 -2.05 -11.80
CA LEU A 279 8.51 -2.68 -10.48
C LEU A 279 9.73 -3.60 -10.38
N THR A 280 9.93 -4.50 -11.32
CA THR A 280 11.03 -5.47 -11.31
C THR A 280 12.39 -4.77 -11.35
N GLU A 281 12.56 -3.79 -12.23
CA GLU A 281 13.80 -3.03 -12.35
C GLU A 281 14.03 -2.12 -11.13
N ALA A 282 12.98 -1.52 -10.59
CA ALA A 282 13.06 -0.77 -9.35
C ALA A 282 13.55 -1.64 -8.19
N ILE A 283 13.01 -2.86 -8.04
CA ILE A 283 13.43 -3.82 -7.00
C ILE A 283 14.88 -4.26 -7.24
N LYS A 284 15.26 -4.64 -8.45
CA LYS A 284 16.63 -5.08 -8.77
C LYS A 284 17.68 -3.98 -8.50
N LYS A 285 17.41 -2.76 -8.94
CA LYS A 285 18.28 -1.59 -8.68
C LYS A 285 18.28 -1.23 -7.19
N GLY A 286 17.10 -1.22 -6.59
CA GLY A 286 16.91 -0.91 -5.18
C GLY A 286 17.65 -1.88 -4.27
N LEU A 287 17.54 -3.19 -4.49
CA LEU A 287 18.26 -4.22 -3.70
C LEU A 287 19.77 -3.97 -3.65
N LYS A 288 20.37 -3.57 -4.77
CA LYS A 288 21.80 -3.22 -4.83
C LYS A 288 22.08 -1.93 -4.06
N LEU A 289 21.24 -0.90 -4.26
CA LEU A 289 21.39 0.41 -3.62
C LEU A 289 21.24 0.31 -2.10
N TRP A 290 20.26 -0.45 -1.63
CA TRP A 290 19.91 -0.59 -0.22
C TRP A 290 20.75 -1.62 0.52
N ASN A 291 21.58 -2.43 -0.18
CA ASN A 291 22.15 -3.67 0.35
C ASN A 291 21.05 -4.48 1.07
N GLY A 292 19.96 -4.70 0.36
CA GLY A 292 18.70 -5.20 0.93
C GLY A 292 18.84 -6.60 1.51
N ILE A 293 18.41 -6.77 2.75
CA ILE A 293 18.37 -8.07 3.43
C ILE A 293 17.12 -8.81 2.94
N LEU A 294 17.32 -10.02 2.44
CA LEU A 294 16.27 -10.94 2.03
C LEU A 294 16.31 -12.19 2.92
N PRO A 295 15.14 -12.83 3.17
CA PRO A 295 15.07 -14.08 3.92
C PRO A 295 15.92 -15.16 3.25
N GLU A 296 16.83 -15.78 4.01
CA GLU A 296 17.82 -16.74 3.50
C GLU A 296 17.15 -17.95 2.87
N ASN A 297 16.13 -18.50 3.52
CA ASN A 297 15.38 -19.65 2.99
C ASN A 297 14.72 -19.37 1.62
N CYS A 298 14.37 -18.11 1.35
CA CYS A 298 13.85 -17.71 0.05
C CYS A 298 14.96 -17.58 -0.98
N LYS A 299 16.07 -16.90 -0.63
CA LYS A 299 17.22 -16.72 -1.54
C LYS A 299 17.74 -18.02 -2.10
N GLN A 300 17.83 -19.05 -1.25
CA GLN A 300 18.32 -20.40 -1.63
C GLN A 300 17.44 -21.10 -2.69
N GLN A 301 16.20 -20.63 -2.91
CA GLN A 301 15.33 -21.18 -3.95
C GLN A 301 15.64 -20.65 -5.35
N PHE A 302 16.46 -19.61 -5.45
CA PHE A 302 16.74 -18.91 -6.70
C PHE A 302 18.22 -18.98 -7.09
N LYS A 303 18.47 -18.86 -8.40
CA LYS A 303 19.83 -18.69 -8.93
C LYS A 303 20.40 -17.33 -8.50
N LYS A 304 21.71 -17.23 -8.45
CA LYS A 304 22.43 -15.98 -8.20
C LYS A 304 21.98 -14.90 -9.20
N GLY A 305 21.50 -13.77 -8.69
CA GLY A 305 20.97 -12.65 -9.48
C GLY A 305 19.42 -12.65 -9.60
N ASP A 306 18.76 -13.71 -9.16
CA ASP A 306 17.28 -13.85 -9.16
C ASP A 306 16.65 -13.70 -7.78
N GLU A 307 17.44 -13.41 -6.75
CA GLU A 307 17.03 -13.29 -5.34
C GLU A 307 16.00 -12.15 -5.13
N TRP A 308 15.96 -11.17 -6.03
CA TRP A 308 14.95 -10.11 -6.05
C TRP A 308 13.52 -10.65 -6.11
N LYS A 309 13.32 -11.87 -6.60
CA LYS A 309 12.02 -12.55 -6.65
C LYS A 309 11.42 -12.78 -5.25
N CYS A 310 12.25 -12.75 -4.20
CA CYS A 310 11.80 -12.81 -2.80
C CYS A 310 11.01 -11.57 -2.33
N PHE A 311 10.94 -10.50 -3.13
CA PHE A 311 10.02 -9.38 -2.85
C PHE A 311 8.56 -9.70 -3.13
N TYR A 312 8.27 -10.78 -3.87
CA TYR A 312 6.90 -11.15 -4.20
C TYR A 312 6.35 -12.17 -3.19
N GLY A 313 5.23 -11.84 -2.55
CA GLY A 313 4.63 -12.63 -1.48
C GLY A 313 4.45 -14.10 -1.87
N ARG A 314 3.96 -14.38 -3.09
CA ARG A 314 3.80 -15.75 -3.60
C ARG A 314 5.10 -16.56 -3.64
N ARG A 315 6.24 -15.88 -3.92
CA ARG A 315 7.56 -16.54 -4.00
C ARG A 315 8.16 -16.74 -2.62
N LEU A 316 7.94 -15.79 -1.75
CA LEU A 316 8.49 -15.79 -0.39
C LEU A 316 7.73 -16.73 0.54
N PHE A 317 6.40 -16.78 0.44
CA PHE A 317 5.52 -17.46 1.37
C PHE A 317 5.88 -18.94 1.62
N THR A 318 6.30 -19.67 0.58
CA THR A 318 6.64 -21.12 0.68
C THR A 318 7.84 -21.39 1.57
N SER A 319 8.67 -20.39 1.86
CA SER A 319 9.87 -20.50 2.70
C SER A 319 9.72 -19.93 4.11
N MET A 320 8.58 -19.29 4.39
CA MET A 320 8.32 -18.64 5.69
C MET A 320 7.99 -19.64 6.77
N LYS A 321 8.48 -19.37 7.99
CA LYS A 321 8.20 -20.15 9.20
C LYS A 321 7.06 -19.53 10.02
N SER A 322 7.02 -18.22 10.07
CA SER A 322 6.05 -17.46 10.88
C SER A 322 4.65 -17.45 10.25
N PRO A 323 3.58 -17.60 11.02
CA PRO A 323 2.21 -17.51 10.50
C PRO A 323 1.89 -16.09 10.08
N ILE A 324 1.23 -15.96 8.91
CA ILE A 324 0.79 -14.65 8.38
C ILE A 324 -0.70 -14.65 8.07
N PHE A 325 -1.31 -13.46 8.20
CA PHE A 325 -2.63 -13.13 7.68
C PHE A 325 -2.47 -12.10 6.57
N VAL A 326 -3.00 -12.38 5.37
CA VAL A 326 -2.91 -11.49 4.22
C VAL A 326 -4.24 -10.79 3.99
N VAL A 327 -4.22 -9.46 3.99
CA VAL A 327 -5.31 -8.59 3.57
C VAL A 327 -4.92 -8.01 2.21
N GLN A 328 -5.69 -8.30 1.15
CA GLN A 328 -5.32 -7.88 -0.19
C GLN A 328 -6.56 -7.57 -1.03
N TRP A 329 -6.64 -6.36 -1.57
CA TRP A 329 -7.63 -6.02 -2.56
C TRP A 329 -7.37 -6.81 -3.85
N LEU A 330 -8.39 -7.46 -4.40
CA LEU A 330 -8.24 -8.22 -5.66
C LEU A 330 -8.00 -7.31 -6.87
N TYR A 331 -8.32 -6.04 -6.74
CA TYR A 331 -8.07 -4.99 -7.73
C TYR A 331 -7.31 -3.84 -7.05
N ASP A 332 -6.12 -4.17 -6.55
CA ASP A 332 -5.28 -3.22 -5.82
C ASP A 332 -4.84 -2.07 -6.73
N GLU A 333 -5.12 -0.83 -6.35
CA GLU A 333 -4.85 0.38 -7.14
C GLU A 333 -3.37 0.55 -7.44
N GLU A 334 -2.47 0.22 -6.51
CA GLU A 334 -1.02 0.33 -6.73
C GLU A 334 -0.51 -0.76 -7.67
N GLN A 335 -1.06 -1.98 -7.62
CA GLN A 335 -0.74 -3.00 -8.62
C GLN A 335 -1.19 -2.56 -10.01
N LEU A 336 -2.41 -2.01 -10.15
CA LEU A 336 -2.90 -1.50 -11.42
C LEU A 336 -2.03 -0.36 -11.95
N ARG A 337 -1.62 0.55 -11.06
CA ARG A 337 -0.73 1.66 -11.41
C ARG A 337 0.63 1.18 -11.91
N ILE A 338 1.23 0.19 -11.26
CA ILE A 338 2.49 -0.43 -11.65
C ILE A 338 2.40 -1.07 -13.05
N GLU A 339 1.25 -1.66 -13.37
CA GLU A 339 0.97 -2.27 -14.68
C GLU A 339 0.52 -1.23 -15.75
N ASN A 340 0.59 0.06 -15.46
CA ASN A 340 0.08 1.16 -16.31
C ASN A 340 -1.41 1.00 -16.70
N LEU A 341 -2.18 0.37 -15.81
CA LEU A 341 -3.61 0.16 -15.93
C LEU A 341 -4.37 1.14 -15.04
N GLN A 342 -3.97 2.40 -15.03
CA GLN A 342 -4.68 3.41 -14.26
C GLN A 342 -6.12 3.45 -14.72
N ALA A 343 -7.00 3.34 -13.74
CA ALA A 343 -8.42 3.45 -13.94
C ALA A 343 -8.84 4.91 -14.12
N ASP A 344 -8.34 5.57 -15.17
CA ASP A 344 -9.10 6.67 -15.76
C ASP A 344 -10.27 6.04 -16.49
N PHE A 345 -11.33 5.83 -15.75
CA PHE A 345 -12.52 5.15 -16.22
C PHE A 345 -13.24 5.91 -17.33
N GLN A 346 -12.87 7.16 -17.56
CA GLN A 346 -13.45 7.97 -18.65
C GLN A 346 -12.87 7.61 -20.02
N SER A 347 -11.65 7.06 -20.05
CA SER A 347 -10.93 6.70 -21.27
C SER A 347 -10.49 5.24 -21.38
N MET A 348 -11.00 4.37 -20.50
CA MET A 348 -10.60 2.96 -20.47
C MET A 348 -10.97 2.20 -21.75
N THR A 349 -10.01 1.49 -22.30
CA THR A 349 -10.22 0.59 -23.44
C THR A 349 -10.68 -0.81 -22.98
N GLU A 350 -11.27 -1.59 -23.89
CA GLU A 350 -11.65 -2.99 -23.61
C GLU A 350 -10.43 -3.84 -23.21
N ASN A 351 -9.28 -3.63 -23.82
CA ASN A 351 -8.05 -4.34 -23.49
C ASN A 351 -7.58 -4.02 -22.07
N GLN A 352 -7.65 -2.78 -21.65
CA GLN A 352 -7.33 -2.39 -20.27
C GLN A 352 -8.28 -3.03 -19.27
N TRP A 353 -9.59 -3.03 -19.56
CA TRP A 353 -10.58 -3.71 -18.74
C TRP A 353 -10.29 -5.20 -18.57
N ASN A 354 -10.01 -5.89 -19.68
CA ASN A 354 -9.64 -7.31 -19.69
C ASN A 354 -8.36 -7.56 -18.88
N SER A 355 -7.37 -6.68 -18.98
CA SER A 355 -6.13 -6.75 -18.19
C SER A 355 -6.39 -6.60 -16.69
N ILE A 356 -7.25 -5.67 -16.29
CA ILE A 356 -7.66 -5.50 -14.88
C ILE A 356 -8.33 -6.77 -14.35
N GLN A 357 -9.23 -7.39 -15.13
CA GLN A 357 -9.84 -8.65 -14.74
C GLN A 357 -8.83 -9.81 -14.61
N ILE A 358 -7.82 -9.84 -15.49
CA ILE A 358 -6.73 -10.82 -15.38
C ILE A 358 -6.00 -10.64 -14.05
N ILE A 359 -5.66 -9.42 -13.66
CA ILE A 359 -5.01 -9.13 -12.38
C ILE A 359 -5.84 -9.66 -11.20
N GLY A 360 -7.14 -9.40 -11.18
CA GLY A 360 -8.02 -9.93 -10.13
C GLY A 360 -8.00 -11.47 -10.05
N ARG A 361 -8.00 -12.16 -11.20
CA ARG A 361 -7.88 -13.64 -11.24
C ARG A 361 -6.52 -14.12 -10.74
N GLU A 362 -5.45 -13.42 -11.07
CA GLU A 362 -4.11 -13.79 -10.61
C GLU A 362 -3.95 -13.58 -9.11
N PHE A 363 -4.50 -12.50 -8.53
CA PHE A 363 -4.56 -12.35 -7.08
C PHE A 363 -5.31 -13.51 -6.42
N LYS A 364 -6.51 -13.84 -6.89
CA LYS A 364 -7.25 -15.01 -6.38
C LYS A 364 -6.44 -16.30 -6.44
N LYS A 365 -5.74 -16.54 -7.55
CA LYS A 365 -4.89 -17.72 -7.74
C LYS A 365 -3.70 -17.73 -6.77
N SER A 366 -3.03 -16.58 -6.61
CA SER A 366 -1.84 -16.45 -5.77
C SER A 366 -2.14 -16.60 -4.27
N LEU A 367 -3.35 -16.20 -3.84
CA LEU A 367 -3.80 -16.21 -2.44
C LEU A 367 -4.46 -17.53 -2.02
N ARG A 368 -4.79 -18.43 -2.96
CA ARG A 368 -5.56 -19.64 -2.67
C ARG A 368 -4.90 -20.56 -1.65
N GLU A 369 -3.58 -20.63 -1.68
CA GLU A 369 -2.78 -21.53 -0.82
C GLU A 369 -2.41 -20.86 0.53
N VAL A 370 -2.65 -19.56 0.70
CA VAL A 370 -2.37 -18.85 1.94
C VAL A 370 -3.46 -19.19 2.97
N PRO A 371 -3.13 -19.75 4.14
CA PRO A 371 -4.13 -20.27 5.08
C PRO A 371 -5.07 -19.22 5.64
N ALA A 372 -4.60 -17.98 5.79
CA ALA A 372 -5.35 -16.87 6.39
C ALA A 372 -5.36 -15.66 5.45
N VAL A 373 -6.52 -15.36 4.89
CA VAL A 373 -6.70 -14.33 3.84
C VAL A 373 -8.01 -13.59 4.03
N PHE A 374 -7.98 -12.29 3.77
CA PHE A 374 -9.15 -11.46 3.55
C PHE A 374 -8.96 -10.67 2.24
N ALA A 375 -9.67 -11.06 1.18
CA ALA A 375 -9.45 -10.51 -0.15
C ALA A 375 -10.76 -10.07 -0.82
N PRO A 376 -11.22 -8.83 -0.57
CA PRO A 376 -12.42 -8.29 -1.22
C PRO A 376 -12.15 -7.87 -2.66
N ALA A 377 -13.16 -8.00 -3.52
CA ALA A 377 -13.09 -7.63 -4.93
C ALA A 377 -13.37 -6.14 -5.15
N CYS A 378 -12.65 -5.29 -4.44
CA CYS A 378 -12.76 -3.84 -4.58
C CYS A 378 -11.53 -3.25 -5.26
N LEU A 379 -11.76 -2.10 -5.89
CA LEU A 379 -10.71 -1.20 -6.36
C LEU A 379 -10.34 -0.27 -5.19
N SER A 380 -9.22 -0.52 -4.55
CA SER A 380 -8.73 0.27 -3.41
C SER A 380 -7.29 -0.13 -3.07
N HIS A 381 -6.65 0.62 -2.18
CA HIS A 381 -5.34 0.28 -1.64
C HIS A 381 -5.32 0.50 -0.14
N THR A 382 -4.70 -0.42 0.63
CA THR A 382 -4.62 -0.48 2.10
C THR A 382 -5.98 -0.52 2.82
N LEU A 383 -6.03 -1.12 4.01
CA LEU A 383 -7.28 -1.25 4.75
C LEU A 383 -7.11 -1.13 6.27
N ILE A 384 -6.14 -1.82 6.87
CA ILE A 384 -6.14 -2.07 8.33
C ILE A 384 -6.02 -0.81 9.20
N THR A 385 -5.55 0.31 8.66
CA THR A 385 -5.46 1.59 9.36
C THR A 385 -6.58 2.58 9.02
N LYS A 386 -7.52 2.21 8.14
CA LYS A 386 -8.68 3.05 7.86
C LYS A 386 -9.67 3.01 9.02
N SER A 387 -10.28 4.15 9.40
CA SER A 387 -11.25 4.22 10.50
C SER A 387 -12.49 3.37 10.25
N ASN A 388 -12.86 3.20 8.98
CA ASN A 388 -13.99 2.39 8.52
C ASN A 388 -13.62 0.94 8.13
N TRP A 389 -12.48 0.41 8.61
CA TRP A 389 -12.03 -0.94 8.27
C TRP A 389 -12.98 -2.08 8.66
N LEU A 390 -13.96 -1.80 9.53
CA LEU A 390 -15.02 -2.72 9.94
C LEU A 390 -16.13 -2.86 8.91
N ASP A 391 -16.29 -1.90 8.00
CA ASP A 391 -17.39 -1.85 7.05
C ASP A 391 -17.23 -2.87 5.91
N PHE A 392 -15.99 -3.23 5.61
CA PHE A 392 -15.69 -4.15 4.50
C PHE A 392 -15.89 -5.60 4.90
N GLN A 393 -16.62 -6.34 4.06
CA GLN A 393 -16.99 -7.72 4.31
C GLN A 393 -16.69 -8.61 3.10
N VAL A 394 -16.27 -9.83 3.38
CA VAL A 394 -16.20 -10.92 2.40
C VAL A 394 -17.06 -12.07 2.92
N LYS A 395 -18.03 -12.49 2.11
CA LYS A 395 -19.01 -13.54 2.50
C LYS A 395 -19.69 -13.25 3.85
N GLY A 396 -20.06 -11.98 4.10
CA GLY A 396 -20.74 -11.54 5.30
C GLY A 396 -19.89 -11.47 6.57
N VAL A 397 -18.56 -11.59 6.45
CA VAL A 397 -17.61 -11.51 7.57
C VAL A 397 -16.70 -10.31 7.37
N ASN A 398 -16.65 -9.41 8.36
CA ASN A 398 -15.73 -8.27 8.31
C ASN A 398 -14.28 -8.66 8.67
N LEU A 399 -13.32 -7.81 8.29
CA LEU A 399 -11.91 -8.06 8.49
C LEU A 399 -11.55 -8.27 9.97
N ALA A 400 -12.05 -7.42 10.87
CA ALA A 400 -11.70 -7.51 12.29
C ALA A 400 -12.13 -8.86 12.89
N LYS A 401 -13.32 -9.37 12.53
CA LYS A 401 -13.80 -10.69 12.95
C LYS A 401 -12.93 -11.79 12.37
N ALA A 402 -12.61 -11.75 11.08
CA ALA A 402 -11.77 -12.75 10.41
C ALA A 402 -10.37 -12.81 11.05
N LEU A 403 -9.76 -11.65 11.28
CA LEU A 403 -8.46 -11.55 11.92
C LEU A 403 -8.49 -12.05 13.38
N HIS A 404 -9.55 -11.73 14.14
CA HIS A 404 -9.73 -12.25 15.50
C HIS A 404 -9.89 -13.77 15.51
N CYS A 405 -10.63 -14.33 14.56
CA CYS A 405 -10.78 -15.78 14.42
C CYS A 405 -9.44 -16.48 14.15
N TRP A 406 -8.62 -15.88 13.28
CA TRP A 406 -7.28 -16.38 13.03
C TRP A 406 -6.37 -16.25 14.26
N ASP A 407 -6.35 -15.09 14.93
CA ASP A 407 -5.55 -14.86 16.14
C ASP A 407 -5.86 -15.90 17.23
N ARG A 408 -7.15 -16.19 17.46
CA ARG A 408 -7.58 -17.27 18.38
C ARG A 408 -7.13 -18.66 17.95
N SER A 409 -7.21 -18.97 16.66
CA SER A 409 -6.81 -20.29 16.15
C SER A 409 -5.32 -20.57 16.40
N GLN A 410 -4.50 -19.53 16.41
CA GLN A 410 -3.07 -19.64 16.67
C GLN A 410 -2.75 -19.79 18.18
N GLN A 411 -3.59 -19.27 19.07
CA GLN A 411 -3.37 -19.32 20.53
C GLN A 411 -3.67 -20.70 21.11
N GLU A 412 -4.59 -21.45 20.52
CA GLU A 412 -5.08 -22.69 21.10
C GLU A 412 -4.20 -23.93 20.79
N ASN A 413 -2.99 -23.77 20.22
CA ASN A 413 -2.10 -24.87 19.77
C ASN A 413 -2.83 -25.96 18.96
N ARG A 414 -4.02 -25.69 18.49
CA ARG A 414 -4.76 -26.55 17.58
C ARG A 414 -4.12 -26.35 16.21
N GLY A 415 -3.56 -27.37 15.65
CA GLY A 415 -2.86 -27.34 14.37
C GLY A 415 -3.63 -26.54 13.30
N PRO A 416 -2.99 -26.11 12.22
CA PRO A 416 -3.49 -25.12 11.25
C PRO A 416 -4.83 -25.46 10.58
N LYS A 417 -5.41 -26.63 10.88
CA LYS A 417 -6.66 -27.13 10.29
C LYS A 417 -7.89 -27.02 11.17
N THR A 418 -7.80 -26.54 12.42
CA THR A 418 -8.99 -26.44 13.28
C THR A 418 -9.69 -25.09 13.10
N VAL A 419 -10.47 -24.98 12.02
CA VAL A 419 -11.41 -23.87 11.85
C VAL A 419 -12.46 -23.96 12.96
N ILE A 420 -12.46 -22.99 13.86
CA ILE A 420 -13.52 -22.86 14.86
C ILE A 420 -14.85 -22.67 14.11
N ARG A 421 -15.83 -23.52 14.36
CA ARG A 421 -17.14 -23.46 13.66
C ARG A 421 -17.71 -22.04 13.75
N GLY A 422 -18.06 -21.45 12.60
CA GLY A 422 -18.59 -20.07 12.52
C GLY A 422 -17.55 -18.96 12.62
N CYS A 423 -16.24 -19.27 12.53
CA CYS A 423 -15.14 -18.31 12.65
C CYS A 423 -14.15 -18.41 11.47
N PRO A 424 -14.59 -18.08 10.25
CA PRO A 424 -13.76 -18.21 9.05
C PRO A 424 -12.73 -17.09 8.95
N PHE A 425 -11.54 -17.43 8.43
CA PHE A 425 -10.44 -16.49 8.18
C PHE A 425 -9.70 -16.75 6.84
N HIS A 426 -10.23 -17.63 5.98
CA HIS A 426 -9.80 -17.75 4.59
C HIS A 426 -10.93 -17.25 3.69
N LEU A 427 -10.92 -15.94 3.44
CA LEU A 427 -12.02 -15.20 2.82
C LEU A 427 -11.54 -14.51 1.55
N ILE A 428 -11.78 -15.14 0.41
CA ILE A 428 -11.52 -14.59 -0.93
C ILE A 428 -12.87 -14.39 -1.60
N ASP A 429 -13.08 -13.21 -2.16
CA ASP A 429 -14.33 -12.85 -2.85
C ASP A 429 -14.53 -13.70 -4.11
N ASN A 430 -15.78 -14.07 -4.37
CA ASN A 430 -16.12 -14.90 -5.52
C ASN A 430 -16.51 -14.09 -6.75
N CYS A 431 -16.89 -12.82 -6.58
CA CYS A 431 -17.31 -12.02 -7.72
C CYS A 431 -16.17 -11.78 -8.72
N HIS A 432 -16.52 -11.50 -9.97
CA HIS A 432 -15.64 -11.72 -11.11
C HIS A 432 -15.13 -10.43 -11.78
N TRP A 433 -15.58 -9.26 -11.35
CA TRP A 433 -15.17 -7.97 -11.93
C TRP A 433 -14.79 -6.95 -10.84
N PRO A 434 -14.07 -5.91 -11.23
CA PRO A 434 -13.66 -4.87 -10.31
C PRO A 434 -14.84 -4.24 -9.58
N HIS A 435 -14.69 -4.06 -8.27
CA HIS A 435 -15.65 -3.36 -7.42
C HIS A 435 -17.04 -4.04 -7.31
N CYS A 436 -17.09 -5.36 -7.48
CA CYS A 436 -18.33 -6.13 -7.42
C CYS A 436 -18.78 -6.49 -5.99
N ASN A 437 -17.93 -6.30 -4.99
CA ASN A 437 -18.33 -6.49 -3.60
C ASN A 437 -19.20 -5.30 -3.15
N PRO A 438 -20.39 -5.56 -2.55
CA PRO A 438 -21.31 -4.48 -2.17
C PRO A 438 -20.80 -3.58 -1.04
N THR A 439 -19.74 -3.99 -0.33
CA THR A 439 -19.11 -3.19 0.72
C THR A 439 -17.91 -2.38 0.23
N CYS A 440 -17.63 -2.36 -1.08
CA CYS A 440 -16.55 -1.55 -1.63
C CYS A 440 -16.74 -0.07 -1.32
N PRO A 441 -15.65 0.70 -1.17
CA PRO A 441 -15.74 2.15 -0.95
C PRO A 441 -16.33 2.83 -2.18
N ALA A 442 -17.09 3.91 -1.99
CA ALA A 442 -17.62 4.69 -3.10
C ALA A 442 -16.48 5.24 -3.97
N ILE A 443 -16.66 5.22 -5.29
CA ILE A 443 -15.73 5.81 -6.25
C ILE A 443 -16.30 7.15 -6.69
N TYR A 444 -15.49 8.19 -6.68
CA TYR A 444 -15.89 9.53 -7.09
C TYR A 444 -15.16 9.95 -8.35
N ASP A 445 -15.90 10.56 -9.27
CA ASP A 445 -15.31 11.19 -10.45
C ASP A 445 -14.46 12.40 -10.03
N ALA A 446 -13.23 12.44 -10.48
CA ALA A 446 -12.26 13.47 -10.06
C ALA A 446 -12.63 14.89 -10.53
N MET A 447 -13.43 15.02 -11.61
CA MET A 447 -13.82 16.32 -12.17
C MET A 447 -15.15 16.81 -11.62
N SER A 448 -16.14 15.92 -11.49
CA SER A 448 -17.47 16.29 -11.04
C SER A 448 -17.71 16.11 -9.53
N GLY A 449 -16.86 15.32 -8.85
CA GLY A 449 -17.01 14.96 -7.45
C GLY A 449 -18.24 14.06 -7.19
N GLN A 450 -18.90 13.57 -8.24
CA GLN A 450 -20.06 12.70 -8.12
C GLN A 450 -19.65 11.23 -7.95
N GLU A 451 -20.42 10.49 -7.17
CA GLU A 451 -20.24 9.04 -7.05
C GLU A 451 -20.51 8.36 -8.39
N VAL A 452 -19.61 7.48 -8.80
CA VAL A 452 -19.65 6.77 -10.07
C VAL A 452 -19.82 5.27 -9.83
N SER A 453 -20.82 4.69 -10.44
CA SER A 453 -21.01 3.25 -10.46
C SER A 453 -20.11 2.61 -11.51
N ILE A 454 -19.36 1.56 -11.15
CA ILE A 454 -18.60 0.73 -12.10
C ILE A 454 -19.48 0.24 -13.26
N LEU A 455 -20.72 -0.06 -12.99
CA LEU A 455 -21.69 -0.46 -14.00
C LEU A 455 -21.97 0.67 -15.01
N GLN A 456 -22.14 1.91 -14.52
CA GLN A 456 -22.33 3.07 -15.40
C GLN A 456 -21.11 3.31 -16.28
N MET A 457 -19.90 3.16 -15.70
CA MET A 457 -18.64 3.28 -16.43
C MET A 457 -18.54 2.22 -17.54
N PHE A 458 -18.87 0.99 -17.25
CA PHE A 458 -18.90 -0.10 -18.21
C PHE A 458 -19.91 0.10 -19.33
N LEU A 459 -21.12 0.56 -19.01
CA LEU A 459 -22.16 0.89 -19.99
C LEU A 459 -21.73 2.03 -20.92
N LYS A 460 -21.07 3.07 -20.37
CA LYS A 460 -20.51 4.18 -21.14
C LYS A 460 -19.47 3.68 -22.14
N LEU A 461 -18.53 2.86 -21.68
CA LEU A 461 -17.48 2.25 -22.52
C LEU A 461 -18.08 1.47 -23.69
N ARG A 462 -19.12 0.67 -23.44
CA ARG A 462 -19.79 -0.11 -24.49
C ARG A 462 -20.53 0.75 -25.50
N LEU A 463 -21.25 1.78 -25.06
CA LEU A 463 -21.92 2.73 -25.95
C LEU A 463 -20.92 3.47 -26.85
N GLU A 464 -19.75 3.81 -26.33
CA GLU A 464 -18.68 4.42 -27.12
C GLU A 464 -18.09 3.46 -28.15
N ASN A 465 -17.90 2.18 -27.80
CA ASN A 465 -17.41 1.16 -28.73
C ASN A 465 -18.43 0.86 -29.84
N GLN A 466 -19.72 0.80 -29.54
CA GLN A 466 -20.78 0.70 -30.55
C GLN A 466 -20.79 1.89 -31.52
N ARG A 467 -20.62 3.10 -31.00
CA ARG A 467 -20.53 4.31 -31.84
C ARG A 467 -19.30 4.31 -32.75
N ARG A 468 -18.23 3.62 -32.40
CA ARG A 468 -17.01 3.44 -33.20
C ARG A 468 -17.08 2.24 -34.14
N GLY A 469 -18.23 1.54 -34.24
CA GLY A 469 -18.40 0.39 -35.11
C GLY A 469 -17.61 -0.85 -34.69
N GLN A 470 -17.14 -0.93 -33.46
CA GLN A 470 -16.46 -2.10 -32.90
C GLN A 470 -17.49 -3.02 -32.27
N GLU A 471 -17.65 -4.23 -32.80
CA GLU A 471 -18.51 -5.24 -32.15
C GLU A 471 -17.91 -5.67 -30.81
N PRO A 472 -18.74 -5.66 -29.73
CA PRO A 472 -18.27 -6.06 -28.42
C PRO A 472 -18.01 -7.57 -28.37
N LYS A 473 -16.75 -7.98 -28.24
CA LYS A 473 -16.39 -9.37 -27.94
C LYS A 473 -16.57 -9.63 -26.44
N GLY A 474 -17.61 -10.32 -26.06
CA GLY A 474 -17.82 -10.80 -24.68
C GLY A 474 -19.27 -11.02 -24.30
N ASP A 475 -19.51 -12.06 -23.48
CA ASP A 475 -20.85 -12.42 -22.99
C ASP A 475 -21.38 -11.39 -22.00
N LEU A 476 -22.49 -10.76 -22.33
CA LEU A 476 -23.24 -9.80 -21.49
C LEU A 476 -24.19 -10.50 -20.51
N GLY A 477 -24.40 -11.79 -20.67
CA GLY A 477 -25.39 -12.54 -19.89
C GLY A 477 -25.28 -12.33 -18.37
N PRO A 478 -24.08 -12.44 -17.78
CA PRO A 478 -23.90 -12.22 -16.35
C PRO A 478 -24.19 -10.80 -15.87
N LEU A 479 -23.91 -9.79 -16.70
CA LEU A 479 -24.13 -8.37 -16.35
C LEU A 479 -25.58 -7.96 -16.50
N ILE A 480 -26.28 -8.47 -17.52
CA ILE A 480 -27.72 -8.21 -17.73
C ILE A 480 -28.56 -8.91 -16.66
N SER A 481 -28.13 -10.08 -16.18
CA SER A 481 -28.82 -10.78 -15.08
C SER A 481 -28.71 -10.00 -13.76
N LEU A 482 -27.59 -9.28 -13.53
CA LEU A 482 -27.44 -8.42 -12.35
C LEU A 482 -28.30 -7.16 -12.39
N LEU A 483 -28.45 -6.55 -13.59
CA LEU A 483 -29.35 -5.41 -13.78
C LEU A 483 -30.82 -5.76 -13.51
N ARG A 484 -31.22 -7.02 -13.75
CA ARG A 484 -32.56 -7.53 -13.44
C ARG A 484 -32.78 -7.83 -11.96
N ASN A 485 -31.72 -8.16 -11.22
CA ASN A 485 -31.81 -8.57 -9.81
C ASN A 485 -31.55 -7.41 -8.82
N SER A 486 -31.16 -6.22 -9.31
CA SER A 486 -30.91 -5.01 -8.49
C SER A 486 -32.01 -3.94 -8.62
N GLY A 487 -33.16 -4.32 -9.18
CA GLY A 487 -34.39 -3.48 -9.28
C GLY A 487 -35.42 -3.83 -8.26
#